data_4d1c19ac89457d98af95e4f7ce57ddde
#
_entry.id   4d1c19ac89457d98af95e4f7ce57ddde
#
_cell.length_a   1.000
_cell.length_b   1.000
_cell.length_c   1.000
_cell.angle_alpha   90.00
_cell.angle_beta   90.00
_cell.angle_gamma   90.00
#
_symmetry.space_group_name_H-M   'P 1'
#
loop_
_entity.id
_entity.type
_entity.pdbx_description
1 polymer ?
#
loop_
_entity_poly.entity_id
_entity_poly.type
_entity_poly.pdbx_seq_one_letter_code
_entity_poly.pdbx_strand_id
1 'polypeptide(L)'
;TGEQLPVLKLDVASSLFVHKSPGGYLHRVGSAKREMAPDYLARLFQQRSQARIIRFDEQPVPGAWLDDLDDGLWQRFASLRVQDTREVLLDKLAMARPDVDGTIRPTIAGVLMASSDPRQWLPNAFIQAVAYRGTGVLPQGDAAYQLDAQDITGPLDAQVLAACHFVRKNMQVYASKDEGRHDLPQYDMTAVFEALVNAVAHRDYSIHGAKIRLRL
;
A
#
# COMPACT_ATOMS: atom_id res chain seq x y z
N THR A 1 -42.56 -41.61 -0.47
CA THR A 1 -42.96 -40.51 0.42
C THR A 1 -41.69 -40.02 1.09
N GLY A 2 -41.04 -38.99 0.53
CA GLY A 2 -39.89 -38.34 1.15
C GLY A 2 -40.39 -37.37 2.23
N GLU A 3 -40.10 -37.66 3.49
CA GLU A 3 -40.27 -36.71 4.58
C GLU A 3 -39.35 -35.51 4.33
N GLN A 4 -39.95 -34.34 4.12
CA GLN A 4 -39.20 -33.09 4.10
C GLN A 4 -38.77 -32.74 5.51
N LEU A 5 -37.50 -32.94 5.83
CA LEU A 5 -36.95 -32.50 7.10
C LEU A 5 -36.86 -30.97 7.13
N PRO A 6 -37.30 -30.31 8.21
CA PRO A 6 -37.22 -28.87 8.32
C PRO A 6 -35.75 -28.42 8.34
N VAL A 7 -35.41 -27.44 7.53
CA VAL A 7 -34.07 -26.83 7.49
C VAL A 7 -34.12 -25.48 8.19
N LEU A 8 -33.32 -25.31 9.22
CA LEU A 8 -33.15 -24.03 9.89
C LEU A 8 -32.04 -23.22 9.18
N LYS A 9 -32.41 -22.09 8.61
CA LYS A 9 -31.48 -21.11 8.06
C LYS A 9 -31.28 -19.98 9.06
N LEU A 10 -30.03 -19.78 9.52
CA LEU A 10 -29.63 -18.64 10.33
C LEU A 10 -28.79 -17.68 9.48
N ASP A 11 -29.28 -16.47 9.31
CA ASP A 11 -28.52 -15.38 8.70
C ASP A 11 -27.93 -14.50 9.82
N VAL A 12 -26.59 -14.48 9.92
CA VAL A 12 -25.88 -13.70 10.91
C VAL A 12 -25.24 -12.50 10.23
N ALA A 13 -25.70 -11.30 10.60
CA ALA A 13 -25.12 -10.07 10.08
C ALA A 13 -23.66 -9.92 10.51
N SER A 14 -22.84 -9.32 9.64
CA SER A 14 -21.45 -8.98 9.95
C SER A 14 -21.42 -7.92 11.07
N SER A 15 -20.72 -8.22 12.16
CA SER A 15 -20.55 -7.29 13.27
C SER A 15 -19.41 -6.33 13.02
N LEU A 16 -19.54 -5.07 13.50
CA LEU A 16 -18.47 -4.09 13.54
C LEU A 16 -17.42 -4.39 14.62
N PHE A 17 -17.73 -5.32 15.53
CA PHE A 17 -16.86 -5.66 16.65
C PHE A 17 -16.22 -7.04 16.47
N VAL A 18 -15.06 -7.22 17.09
CA VAL A 18 -14.42 -8.53 17.20
C VAL A 18 -14.95 -9.21 18.45
N HIS A 19 -15.59 -10.35 18.29
CA HIS A 19 -16.19 -11.08 19.40
C HIS A 19 -15.26 -12.20 19.89
N LYS A 20 -15.09 -12.28 21.21
CA LYS A 20 -14.39 -13.37 21.86
C LYS A 20 -15.40 -14.43 22.28
N SER A 21 -15.19 -15.68 21.86
CA SER A 21 -15.97 -16.84 22.36
C SER A 21 -15.37 -17.34 23.67
N PRO A 22 -16.10 -18.21 24.43
CA PRO A 22 -15.55 -18.85 25.64
C PRO A 22 -14.22 -19.60 25.38
N GLY A 23 -13.99 -20.10 24.16
CA GLY A 23 -12.76 -20.77 23.75
C GLY A 23 -11.69 -19.85 23.15
N GLY A 24 -11.82 -18.52 23.26
CA GLY A 24 -10.87 -17.56 22.71
C GLY A 24 -11.34 -16.92 21.39
N TYR A 25 -10.41 -16.31 20.67
CA TYR A 25 -10.66 -15.75 19.34
C TYR A 25 -10.47 -16.84 18.29
N LEU A 26 -11.56 -17.32 17.76
CA LEU A 26 -11.58 -18.44 16.82
C LEU A 26 -12.01 -18.01 15.43
N HIS A 27 -11.40 -18.58 14.39
CA HIS A 27 -11.87 -18.46 13.03
C HIS A 27 -12.08 -19.82 12.38
N ARG A 28 -12.87 -19.83 11.31
CA ARG A 28 -13.14 -21.04 10.56
C ARG A 28 -12.15 -21.21 9.43
N VAL A 29 -11.49 -22.38 9.38
CA VAL A 29 -10.61 -22.78 8.29
C VAL A 29 -11.17 -24.10 7.73
N GLY A 30 -11.86 -24.03 6.61
CA GLY A 30 -12.62 -25.16 6.06
C GLY A 30 -13.74 -25.60 7.01
N SER A 31 -13.74 -26.85 7.46
CA SER A 31 -14.70 -27.41 8.42
C SER A 31 -14.25 -27.25 9.89
N ALA A 32 -13.02 -26.82 10.16
CA ALA A 32 -12.45 -26.77 11.50
C ALA A 32 -12.46 -25.36 12.09
N LYS A 33 -12.59 -25.25 13.43
CA LYS A 33 -12.34 -24.03 14.20
C LYS A 33 -10.88 -24.01 14.62
N ARG A 34 -10.18 -22.90 14.37
CA ARG A 34 -8.79 -22.70 14.82
C ARG A 34 -8.68 -21.37 15.56
N GLU A 35 -7.74 -21.31 16.49
CA GLU A 35 -7.39 -20.07 17.18
C GLU A 35 -6.76 -19.09 16.18
N MET A 36 -7.14 -17.83 16.29
CA MET A 36 -6.59 -16.76 15.44
C MET A 36 -5.15 -16.48 15.87
N ALA A 37 -4.24 -16.44 14.92
CA ALA A 37 -2.89 -15.96 15.17
C ALA A 37 -2.92 -14.49 15.64
N PRO A 38 -2.02 -14.05 16.52
CA PRO A 38 -2.03 -12.69 17.08
C PRO A 38 -2.02 -11.58 16.04
N ASP A 39 -1.25 -11.75 14.97
CA ASP A 39 -1.17 -10.81 13.84
C ASP A 39 -2.48 -10.75 13.04
N TYR A 40 -3.14 -11.88 12.82
CA TYR A 40 -4.46 -11.93 12.18
C TYR A 40 -5.53 -11.27 13.06
N LEU A 41 -5.49 -11.53 14.36
CA LEU A 41 -6.40 -10.93 15.32
C LEU A 41 -6.23 -9.40 15.39
N ALA A 42 -4.99 -8.92 15.42
CA ALA A 42 -4.68 -7.49 15.39
C ALA A 42 -5.27 -6.81 14.14
N ARG A 43 -5.11 -7.43 12.97
CA ARG A 43 -5.73 -6.94 11.72
C ARG A 43 -7.25 -6.92 11.78
N LEU A 44 -7.87 -7.96 12.37
CA LEU A 44 -9.32 -8.04 12.48
C LEU A 44 -9.87 -6.93 13.38
N PHE A 45 -9.19 -6.62 14.50
CA PHE A 45 -9.50 -5.47 15.33
C PHE A 45 -9.38 -4.16 14.55
N GLN A 46 -8.31 -4.00 13.82
CA GLN A 46 -8.05 -2.82 12.99
C GLN A 46 -9.13 -2.63 11.91
N GLN A 47 -9.54 -3.70 11.23
CA GLN A 47 -10.56 -3.65 10.19
C GLN A 47 -11.98 -3.39 10.69
N ARG A 48 -12.33 -3.89 11.89
CA ARG A 48 -13.72 -3.89 12.33
C ARG A 48 -14.12 -2.68 13.17
N SER A 49 -13.48 -2.43 14.29
CA SER A 49 -13.98 -1.39 15.20
C SER A 49 -13.19 -0.10 15.16
N GLN A 50 -11.93 -0.19 14.82
CA GLN A 50 -11.01 0.92 14.96
C GLN A 50 -10.65 1.59 13.63
N ALA A 51 -10.97 0.98 12.51
CA ALA A 51 -10.77 1.59 11.19
C ALA A 51 -11.54 2.92 11.02
N ARG A 52 -12.55 3.19 11.85
CA ARG A 52 -13.24 4.49 11.91
C ARG A 52 -12.67 5.45 12.96
N ILE A 53 -11.90 4.95 13.93
CA ILE A 53 -11.40 5.72 15.07
C ILE A 53 -9.89 5.92 15.00
N ILE A 54 -9.16 4.92 14.53
CA ILE A 54 -7.70 4.97 14.39
C ILE A 54 -7.36 4.78 12.91
N ARG A 55 -7.03 5.86 12.25
CA ARG A 55 -6.42 5.79 10.91
C ARG A 55 -5.03 5.21 11.08
N PHE A 56 -4.79 4.05 10.47
CA PHE A 56 -3.50 3.36 10.56
C PHE A 56 -2.36 4.25 10.08
N ASP A 57 -2.59 4.97 9.01
CA ASP A 57 -1.65 5.91 8.40
C ASP A 57 -1.31 7.12 9.27
N GLU A 58 -2.16 7.48 10.25
CA GLU A 58 -1.91 8.53 11.23
C GLU A 58 -1.26 8.01 12.53
N GLN A 59 -0.94 6.72 12.64
CA GLN A 59 -0.25 6.19 13.82
C GLN A 59 1.21 6.66 13.87
N PRO A 60 1.70 7.09 15.05
CA PRO A 60 3.12 7.39 15.26
C PRO A 60 3.98 6.17 14.98
N VAL A 61 5.12 6.37 14.33
CA VAL A 61 6.08 5.32 14.04
C VAL A 61 7.09 5.24 15.19
N PRO A 62 7.14 4.13 15.95
CA PRO A 62 8.10 3.98 17.02
C PRO A 62 9.53 4.04 16.49
N GLY A 63 10.38 4.83 17.17
CA GLY A 63 11.78 4.99 16.78
C GLY A 63 12.03 5.97 15.65
N ALA A 64 11.00 6.57 15.05
CA ALA A 64 11.14 7.68 14.13
C ALA A 64 11.13 9.02 14.87
N TRP A 65 11.87 9.99 14.36
CA TRP A 65 11.97 11.35 14.89
C TRP A 65 11.57 12.36 13.82
N LEU A 66 11.17 13.57 14.24
CA LEU A 66 10.78 14.61 13.28
C LEU A 66 11.90 14.97 12.29
N ASP A 67 13.16 14.81 12.69
CA ASP A 67 14.33 15.06 11.85
C ASP A 67 14.54 14.00 10.76
N ASP A 68 13.84 12.88 10.83
CA ASP A 68 13.79 11.87 9.75
C ASP A 68 12.87 12.30 8.60
N LEU A 69 12.08 13.36 8.79
CA LEU A 69 11.28 13.97 7.75
C LEU A 69 12.07 15.10 7.06
N ASP A 70 12.26 14.97 5.76
CA ASP A 70 12.91 15.98 4.92
C ASP A 70 11.97 17.17 4.71
N ASP A 71 12.43 18.36 5.08
CA ASP A 71 11.65 19.60 5.00
C ASP A 71 11.27 19.93 3.55
N GLY A 72 12.14 19.67 2.58
CA GLY A 72 11.84 19.84 1.16
C GLY A 72 10.75 18.92 0.64
N LEU A 73 10.56 17.76 1.29
CA LEU A 73 9.53 16.79 0.91
C LEU A 73 8.16 17.12 1.50
N TRP A 74 8.05 17.51 2.76
CA TRP A 74 6.73 17.78 3.36
C TRP A 74 6.23 19.21 3.13
N GLN A 75 7.10 20.22 3.01
CA GLN A 75 6.71 21.62 2.82
C GLN A 75 5.90 21.86 1.56
N ARG A 76 6.07 21.05 0.52
CA ARG A 76 5.26 21.11 -0.70
C ARG A 76 3.77 20.85 -0.49
N PHE A 77 3.38 20.25 0.63
CA PHE A 77 1.99 20.03 1.02
C PHE A 77 1.46 21.14 1.93
N ALA A 78 2.34 21.99 2.45
CA ALA A 78 1.96 23.10 3.30
C ALA A 78 1.56 24.33 2.47
N SER A 79 0.56 25.08 2.95
CA SER A 79 0.22 26.35 2.34
C SER A 79 1.28 27.40 2.69
N LEU A 80 1.82 28.12 1.71
CA LEU A 80 2.79 29.20 1.88
C LEU A 80 2.27 30.40 2.71
N ARG A 81 0.98 30.44 3.02
CA ARG A 81 0.34 31.55 3.76
C ARG A 81 0.25 31.30 5.26
N VAL A 82 0.69 30.14 5.73
CA VAL A 82 0.55 29.76 7.15
C VAL A 82 1.88 29.98 7.87
N GLN A 83 1.85 30.77 8.94
CA GLN A 83 3.00 31.07 9.81
C GLN A 83 3.04 30.15 11.05
N ASP A 84 2.62 28.90 10.91
CA ASP A 84 2.66 27.91 12.00
C ASP A 84 4.08 27.35 12.18
N THR A 85 4.34 26.83 13.37
CA THR A 85 5.58 26.08 13.61
C THR A 85 5.61 24.77 12.82
N ARG A 86 6.80 24.19 12.65
CA ARG A 86 7.00 22.90 11.96
C ARG A 86 6.08 21.81 12.51
N GLU A 87 6.04 21.69 13.84
CA GLU A 87 5.24 20.66 14.52
C GLU A 87 3.75 20.83 14.23
N VAL A 88 3.25 22.06 14.28
CA VAL A 88 1.83 22.38 14.00
C VAL A 88 1.48 22.10 12.54
N LEU A 89 2.38 22.39 11.61
CA LEU A 89 2.17 22.07 10.18
C LEU A 89 2.16 20.57 9.94
N LEU A 90 3.10 19.84 10.51
CA LEU A 90 3.15 18.38 10.39
C LEU A 90 1.92 17.71 11.03
N ASP A 91 1.42 18.23 12.16
CA ASP A 91 0.19 17.75 12.77
C ASP A 91 -1.03 18.01 11.88
N LYS A 92 -1.16 19.21 11.30
CA LYS A 92 -2.24 19.56 10.36
C LYS A 92 -2.22 18.69 9.11
N LEU A 93 -1.04 18.29 8.63
CA LEU A 93 -0.87 17.39 7.50
C LEU A 93 -1.04 15.91 7.88
N ALA A 94 -1.31 15.60 9.14
CA ALA A 94 -1.34 14.25 9.69
C ALA A 94 0.00 13.48 9.51
N MET A 95 1.10 14.21 9.33
CA MET A 95 2.44 13.64 9.17
C MET A 95 3.19 13.46 10.50
N ALA A 96 2.69 14.05 11.58
CA ALA A 96 3.19 13.83 12.93
C ALA A 96 2.04 13.77 13.93
N ARG A 97 2.18 12.99 15.00
CA ARG A 97 1.23 12.84 16.09
C ARG A 97 1.98 12.58 17.40
N PRO A 98 1.39 12.93 18.55
CA PRO A 98 1.92 12.50 19.84
C PRO A 98 1.78 10.97 19.98
N ASP A 99 2.87 10.33 20.40
CA ASP A 99 2.90 8.93 20.79
C ASP A 99 2.37 8.75 22.23
N VAL A 100 2.31 7.51 22.71
CA VAL A 100 1.79 7.15 24.06
C VAL A 100 2.59 7.81 25.18
N ASP A 101 3.88 8.09 24.93
CA ASP A 101 4.78 8.79 25.87
C ASP A 101 4.68 10.32 25.80
N GLY A 102 3.81 10.87 24.93
CA GLY A 102 3.65 12.29 24.67
C GLY A 102 4.69 12.88 23.71
N THR A 103 5.65 12.09 23.25
CA THR A 103 6.64 12.54 22.25
C THR A 103 5.98 12.68 20.89
N ILE A 104 6.18 13.80 20.21
CA ILE A 104 5.69 13.99 18.83
C ILE A 104 6.60 13.20 17.90
N ARG A 105 6.00 12.26 17.17
CA ARG A 105 6.69 11.39 16.20
C ARG A 105 6.06 11.48 14.82
N PRO A 106 6.85 11.22 13.77
CA PRO A 106 6.30 11.01 12.44
C PRO A 106 5.24 9.90 12.45
N THR A 107 4.19 10.11 11.70
CA THR A 107 3.20 9.08 11.43
C THR A 107 3.65 8.18 10.27
N ILE A 108 2.95 7.07 10.06
CA ILE A 108 3.16 6.22 8.89
C ILE A 108 3.01 7.04 7.59
N ALA A 109 1.97 7.90 7.48
CA ALA A 109 1.82 8.79 6.35
C ALA A 109 3.01 9.78 6.23
N GLY A 110 3.47 10.34 7.35
CA GLY A 110 4.62 11.23 7.37
C GLY A 110 5.88 10.57 6.83
N VAL A 111 6.20 9.37 7.32
CA VAL A 111 7.35 8.59 6.85
C VAL A 111 7.23 8.24 5.37
N LEU A 112 6.04 7.78 4.93
CA LEU A 112 5.81 7.39 3.54
C LEU A 112 5.92 8.55 2.55
N MET A 113 5.52 9.75 2.95
CA MET A 113 5.45 10.92 2.06
C MET A 113 6.66 11.84 2.17
N ALA A 114 7.35 11.85 3.31
CA ALA A 114 8.36 12.86 3.61
C ALA A 114 9.69 12.30 4.13
N SER A 115 9.89 10.98 4.20
CA SER A 115 11.21 10.41 4.45
C SER A 115 11.91 10.05 3.13
N SER A 116 13.22 10.26 3.06
CA SER A 116 14.04 9.87 1.90
C SER A 116 14.13 8.34 1.73
N ASP A 117 14.04 7.57 2.82
CA ASP A 117 13.94 6.11 2.78
C ASP A 117 12.93 5.57 3.80
N PRO A 118 11.65 5.49 3.44
CA PRO A 118 10.59 4.94 4.30
C PRO A 118 10.84 3.51 4.77
N ARG A 119 11.70 2.75 4.08
CA ARG A 119 11.98 1.34 4.37
C ARG A 119 12.73 1.12 5.68
N GLN A 120 13.32 2.15 6.25
CA GLN A 120 13.93 2.09 7.58
C GLN A 120 12.92 1.63 8.64
N TRP A 121 11.65 2.03 8.50
CA TRP A 121 10.56 1.68 9.41
C TRP A 121 9.52 0.74 8.77
N LEU A 122 9.36 0.82 7.46
CA LEU A 122 8.39 0.07 6.66
C LEU A 122 9.12 -0.70 5.55
N PRO A 123 9.80 -1.82 5.86
CA PRO A 123 10.73 -2.50 4.94
C PRO A 123 10.16 -2.85 3.56
N ASN A 124 8.83 -3.00 3.46
CA ASN A 124 8.14 -3.32 2.22
C ASN A 124 7.48 -2.11 1.54
N ALA A 125 7.78 -0.87 1.97
CA ALA A 125 7.27 0.36 1.37
C ALA A 125 8.05 0.72 0.09
N PHE A 126 8.00 -0.15 -0.91
CA PHE A 126 8.62 0.05 -2.21
C PHE A 126 7.84 -0.66 -3.32
N ILE A 127 8.10 -0.29 -4.57
CA ILE A 127 7.55 -0.93 -5.76
C ILE A 127 8.64 -1.81 -6.38
N GLN A 128 8.38 -3.11 -6.48
CA GLN A 128 9.22 -4.02 -7.26
C GLN A 128 8.73 -4.03 -8.70
N ALA A 129 9.52 -3.46 -9.60
CA ALA A 129 9.23 -3.40 -11.02
C ALA A 129 10.06 -4.45 -11.77
N VAL A 130 9.42 -5.22 -12.64
CA VAL A 130 10.07 -6.24 -13.48
C VAL A 130 9.44 -6.22 -14.86
N ALA A 131 10.28 -6.16 -15.90
CA ALA A 131 9.88 -6.34 -17.28
C ALA A 131 10.33 -7.70 -17.78
N TYR A 132 9.43 -8.43 -18.42
CA TYR A 132 9.66 -9.77 -18.94
C TYR A 132 9.64 -9.82 -20.47
N ARG A 133 10.28 -10.82 -21.04
CA ARG A 133 10.16 -11.14 -22.46
C ARG A 133 8.93 -12.00 -22.67
N GLY A 134 7.96 -11.49 -23.43
CA GLY A 134 6.73 -12.23 -23.75
C GLY A 134 5.65 -12.09 -22.68
N THR A 135 4.65 -12.95 -22.72
CA THR A 135 3.42 -12.87 -21.91
C THR A 135 3.42 -13.77 -20.67
N GLY A 136 4.45 -14.59 -20.48
CA GLY A 136 4.56 -15.55 -19.39
C GLY A 136 5.55 -15.13 -18.32
N VAL A 137 5.26 -15.49 -17.06
CA VAL A 137 6.15 -15.26 -15.90
C VAL A 137 7.19 -16.38 -15.75
N LEU A 138 7.04 -17.48 -16.49
CA LEU A 138 7.95 -18.63 -16.45
C LEU A 138 8.93 -18.58 -17.62
N PRO A 139 10.21 -18.95 -17.39
CA PRO A 139 11.19 -19.04 -18.48
C PRO A 139 10.74 -20.03 -19.55
N GLN A 140 10.79 -19.61 -20.82
CA GLN A 140 10.61 -20.49 -21.97
C GLN A 140 11.94 -20.58 -22.71
N GLY A 141 12.71 -21.66 -22.43
CA GLY A 141 14.02 -21.89 -23.03
C GLY A 141 15.17 -21.11 -22.37
N ASP A 142 16.35 -21.11 -23.05
CA ASP A 142 17.61 -20.55 -22.54
C ASP A 142 17.74 -19.01 -22.69
N ALA A 143 16.75 -18.32 -23.22
CA ALA A 143 16.81 -16.88 -23.39
C ALA A 143 16.56 -16.16 -22.04
N ALA A 144 17.34 -15.09 -21.79
CA ALA A 144 17.10 -14.20 -20.64
C ALA A 144 15.67 -13.69 -20.67
N TYR A 145 14.89 -14.16 -19.73
CA TYR A 145 13.44 -13.96 -19.69
C TYR A 145 13.05 -12.65 -18.97
N GLN A 146 13.92 -12.20 -18.09
CA GLN A 146 13.79 -10.92 -17.41
C GLN A 146 14.60 -9.87 -18.17
N LEU A 147 13.95 -8.85 -18.71
CA LEU A 147 14.57 -7.77 -19.50
C LEU A 147 15.13 -6.66 -18.61
N ASP A 148 14.38 -6.30 -17.57
CA ASP A 148 14.73 -5.22 -16.65
C ASP A 148 14.11 -5.50 -15.28
N ALA A 149 14.78 -5.06 -14.21
CA ALA A 149 14.26 -5.16 -12.85
C ALA A 149 14.79 -4.01 -12.00
N GLN A 150 13.90 -3.45 -11.18
CA GLN A 150 14.25 -2.36 -10.29
C GLN A 150 13.39 -2.42 -9.02
N ASP A 151 14.02 -2.27 -7.86
CA ASP A 151 13.32 -1.94 -6.62
C ASP A 151 13.26 -0.41 -6.50
N ILE A 152 12.07 0.15 -6.67
CA ILE A 152 11.81 1.59 -6.67
C ILE A 152 11.47 2.02 -5.26
N THR A 153 12.30 2.87 -4.67
CA THR A 153 12.29 3.28 -3.27
C THR A 153 12.16 4.80 -3.13
N GLY A 154 12.08 5.31 -1.91
CA GLY A 154 11.89 6.73 -1.63
C GLY A 154 10.46 7.08 -1.24
N PRO A 155 10.11 8.38 -1.14
CA PRO A 155 8.74 8.81 -0.84
C PRO A 155 7.75 8.35 -1.92
N LEU A 156 6.49 8.12 -1.54
CA LEU A 156 5.51 7.44 -2.41
C LEU A 156 5.30 8.11 -3.76
N ASP A 157 5.27 9.42 -3.80
CA ASP A 157 5.11 10.16 -5.06
C ASP A 157 6.31 9.99 -6.00
N ALA A 158 7.53 9.99 -5.44
CA ALA A 158 8.74 9.69 -6.20
C ALA A 158 8.73 8.24 -6.72
N GLN A 159 8.23 7.30 -5.92
CA GLN A 159 8.04 5.92 -6.36
C GLN A 159 7.07 5.82 -7.54
N VAL A 160 5.93 6.53 -7.51
CA VAL A 160 4.96 6.55 -8.61
C VAL A 160 5.59 7.09 -9.89
N LEU A 161 6.31 8.22 -9.80
CA LEU A 161 6.97 8.82 -10.97
C LEU A 161 8.06 7.91 -11.55
N ALA A 162 8.87 7.30 -10.69
CA ALA A 162 9.90 6.36 -11.12
C ALA A 162 9.30 5.08 -11.74
N ALA A 163 8.18 4.59 -11.21
CA ALA A 163 7.46 3.46 -11.78
C ALA A 163 6.86 3.79 -13.16
N CYS A 164 6.31 5.00 -13.34
CA CYS A 164 5.88 5.48 -14.67
C CYS A 164 7.06 5.56 -15.65
N HIS A 165 8.23 6.01 -15.18
CA HIS A 165 9.43 6.03 -16.01
C HIS A 165 9.86 4.61 -16.40
N PHE A 166 9.82 3.66 -15.45
CA PHE A 166 10.13 2.25 -15.74
C PHE A 166 9.20 1.67 -16.80
N VAL A 167 7.88 1.94 -16.72
CA VAL A 167 6.90 1.51 -17.74
C VAL A 167 7.25 2.11 -19.09
N ARG A 168 7.47 3.44 -19.15
CA ARG A 168 7.80 4.14 -20.40
C ARG A 168 9.09 3.63 -21.06
N LYS A 169 10.09 3.28 -20.25
CA LYS A 169 11.36 2.72 -20.71
C LYS A 169 11.20 1.32 -21.33
N ASN A 170 10.31 0.51 -20.76
CA ASN A 170 10.20 -0.93 -21.11
C ASN A 170 8.99 -1.26 -21.99
N MET A 171 8.03 -0.33 -22.19
CA MET A 171 6.89 -0.56 -23.08
C MET A 171 7.30 -0.52 -24.56
N GLN A 172 6.54 -1.19 -25.40
CA GLN A 172 6.69 -1.12 -26.85
C GLN A 172 5.97 0.11 -27.41
N VAL A 173 6.54 0.68 -28.46
CA VAL A 173 5.92 1.75 -29.24
C VAL A 173 5.80 1.26 -30.69
N TYR A 174 4.56 1.19 -31.15
CA TYR A 174 4.26 0.76 -32.52
C TYR A 174 4.15 1.99 -33.42
N ALA A 175 4.66 1.89 -34.65
CA ALA A 175 4.49 2.93 -35.67
C ALA A 175 3.36 2.53 -36.62
N SER A 176 2.30 3.34 -36.72
CA SER A 176 1.31 3.25 -37.79
C SER A 176 1.72 4.17 -38.94
N LYS A 177 1.45 3.73 -40.19
CA LYS A 177 1.77 4.47 -41.40
C LYS A 177 0.51 5.05 -42.11
N ASP A 178 -0.65 4.95 -41.49
CA ASP A 178 -1.89 5.50 -42.08
C ASP A 178 -1.88 7.02 -41.94
N GLU A 179 -1.86 7.74 -43.08
CA GLU A 179 -1.87 9.21 -43.19
C GLU A 179 -0.74 9.97 -42.46
N GLY A 180 0.40 9.32 -42.21
CA GLY A 180 1.57 9.86 -41.53
C GLY A 180 2.12 8.88 -40.49
N ARG A 181 3.30 9.18 -39.94
CA ARG A 181 3.88 8.36 -38.87
C ARG A 181 3.22 8.76 -37.56
N HIS A 182 2.42 7.85 -36.99
CA HIS A 182 1.88 7.95 -35.64
C HIS A 182 2.53 6.91 -34.75
N ASP A 183 3.14 7.36 -33.65
CA ASP A 183 3.69 6.47 -32.63
C ASP A 183 2.55 6.07 -31.67
N LEU A 184 2.23 4.78 -31.62
CA LEU A 184 1.20 4.20 -30.74
C LEU A 184 1.89 3.50 -29.56
N PRO A 185 1.90 4.11 -28.37
CA PRO A 185 2.43 3.47 -27.18
C PRO A 185 1.57 2.26 -26.78
N GLN A 186 2.22 1.20 -26.29
CA GLN A 186 1.55 -0.02 -25.84
C GLN A 186 0.54 0.25 -24.71
N TYR A 187 0.82 1.21 -23.84
CA TYR A 187 -0.02 1.58 -22.71
C TYR A 187 -0.33 3.08 -22.72
N ASP A 188 -1.55 3.42 -22.31
CA ASP A 188 -1.90 4.79 -21.97
C ASP A 188 -1.21 5.18 -20.65
N MET A 189 -0.31 6.14 -20.72
CA MET A 189 0.47 6.57 -19.55
C MET A 189 -0.37 7.27 -18.49
N THR A 190 -1.53 7.84 -18.84
CA THR A 190 -2.48 8.41 -17.87
C THR A 190 -3.11 7.29 -17.03
N ALA A 191 -3.56 6.23 -17.69
CA ALA A 191 -4.10 5.05 -17.02
C ALA A 191 -3.05 4.34 -16.15
N VAL A 192 -1.80 4.26 -16.63
CA VAL A 192 -0.67 3.70 -15.86
C VAL A 192 -0.41 4.53 -14.61
N PHE A 193 -0.37 5.86 -14.72
CA PHE A 193 -0.16 6.75 -13.59
C PHE A 193 -1.26 6.57 -12.53
N GLU A 194 -2.52 6.57 -12.95
CA GLU A 194 -3.65 6.38 -12.05
C GLU A 194 -3.62 5.01 -11.35
N ALA A 195 -3.30 3.94 -12.09
CA ALA A 195 -3.17 2.60 -11.52
C ALA A 195 -2.05 2.53 -10.47
N LEU A 196 -0.92 3.20 -10.71
CA LEU A 196 0.19 3.27 -9.76
C LEU A 196 -0.15 4.10 -8.53
N VAL A 197 -0.81 5.26 -8.69
CA VAL A 197 -1.32 6.06 -7.57
C VAL A 197 -2.28 5.22 -6.72
N ASN A 198 -3.23 4.53 -7.36
CA ASN A 198 -4.18 3.68 -6.66
C ASN A 198 -3.47 2.52 -5.93
N ALA A 199 -2.46 1.92 -6.54
CA ALA A 199 -1.70 0.82 -5.93
C ALA A 199 -0.96 1.27 -4.65
N VAL A 200 -0.39 2.47 -4.61
CA VAL A 200 0.30 2.98 -3.42
C VAL A 200 -0.68 3.53 -2.38
N ALA A 201 -1.76 4.23 -2.81
CA ALA A 201 -2.72 4.85 -1.92
C ALA A 201 -3.63 3.83 -1.20
N HIS A 202 -3.97 2.73 -1.86
CA HIS A 202 -4.86 1.69 -1.30
C HIS A 202 -4.11 0.50 -0.73
N ARG A 203 -2.78 0.53 -0.73
CA ARG A 203 -2.00 -0.53 -0.11
C ARG A 203 -2.17 -0.50 1.41
N ASP A 204 -2.44 -1.65 2.00
CA ASP A 204 -2.40 -1.85 3.44
C ASP A 204 -0.94 -1.98 3.92
N TYR A 205 -0.39 -0.90 4.48
CA TYR A 205 0.98 -0.86 4.99
C TYR A 205 1.16 -1.60 6.32
N SER A 206 0.09 -2.04 6.96
CA SER A 206 0.15 -2.92 8.14
C SER A 206 0.56 -4.36 7.79
N ILE A 207 0.46 -4.75 6.53
CA ILE A 207 0.79 -6.09 6.08
C ILE A 207 2.30 -6.24 5.89
N HIS A 208 2.94 -6.97 6.79
CA HIS A 208 4.34 -7.35 6.66
C HIS A 208 4.51 -8.38 5.53
N GLY A 209 5.57 -8.22 4.73
CA GLY A 209 5.92 -9.16 3.65
C GLY A 209 5.21 -8.92 2.31
N ALA A 210 4.21 -8.05 2.24
CA ALA A 210 3.60 -7.66 0.97
C ALA A 210 4.25 -6.37 0.44
N LYS A 211 4.59 -6.36 -0.84
CA LYS A 211 5.10 -5.19 -1.58
C LYS A 211 4.28 -4.98 -2.83
N ILE A 212 4.30 -3.79 -3.39
CA ILE A 212 3.69 -3.53 -4.70
C ILE A 212 4.57 -4.17 -5.77
N ARG A 213 3.95 -4.87 -6.71
CA ARG A 213 4.63 -5.53 -7.83
C ARG A 213 4.10 -4.97 -9.14
N LEU A 214 4.98 -4.30 -9.86
CA LEU A 214 4.76 -3.85 -11.23
C LEU A 214 5.40 -4.87 -12.18
N ARG A 215 4.61 -5.46 -13.08
CA ARG A 215 5.05 -6.45 -14.06
C ARG A 215 4.63 -6.00 -15.45
N LEU A 216 5.59 -6.01 -16.38
CA LEU A 216 5.42 -5.70 -17.79
C LEU A 216 5.78 -6.90 -18.64
#